data_344a3ea6343d0ef629fd1a3caf6224e4
#
_entry.id   344a3ea6343d0ef629fd1a3caf6224e4
#
_cell.length_a   1.000
_cell.length_b   1.000
_cell.length_c   1.000
_cell.angle_alpha   90.00
_cell.angle_beta   90.00
_cell.angle_gamma   90.00
#
_symmetry.space_group_name_H-M   'P 1'
#
loop_
_entity.id
_entity.type
_entity.pdbx_description
1 polymer ?
#
loop_
_entity_poly.entity_id
_entity_poly.type
_entity_poly.pdbx_seq_one_letter_code
_entity_poly.pdbx_strand_id
1 'polypeptide(L)'
;SYSAVNVTTEQVSDVLQEIRQPGVGGLSVTMPHKETVANLVDETTPHAERLGAVNCVSKNGGTLVGHNTDGKGFIKAIEAETNEGAKGKSCLVIGAGGAAKVVALSLGEAGASEVIVSSRNASKSKKAASLAGKVGRSGSLLEAEKVDVIINATPIGMRGTGNEKLLPLPAEAMHKDQIVVDL
;
A
#
# COMPACT_ATOMS: atom_id res chain seq x y z
N SER A 1 13.01 9.14 -22.14
CA SER A 1 11.56 9.28 -22.35
C SER A 1 10.80 8.32 -21.44
N TYR A 2 9.59 8.69 -21.07
CA TYR A 2 8.66 7.88 -20.29
C TYR A 2 7.35 7.78 -21.09
N SER A 3 6.83 6.57 -21.27
CA SER A 3 5.59 6.32 -22.00
C SER A 3 4.69 5.35 -21.24
N ALA A 4 3.39 5.51 -21.36
CA ALA A 4 2.40 4.60 -20.80
C ALA A 4 2.06 3.51 -21.84
N VAL A 5 2.03 2.26 -21.37
CA VAL A 5 1.64 1.09 -22.18
C VAL A 5 0.47 0.41 -21.48
N ASN A 6 -0.63 0.22 -22.21
CA ASN A 6 -1.76 -0.55 -21.73
C ASN A 6 -1.53 -2.03 -22.05
N VAL A 7 -1.60 -2.87 -21.04
CA VAL A 7 -1.21 -4.29 -21.11
C VAL A 7 -2.30 -5.15 -20.49
N THR A 8 -2.65 -6.27 -21.10
CA THR A 8 -3.47 -7.31 -20.45
C THR A 8 -2.61 -8.19 -19.54
N THR A 9 -3.22 -8.96 -18.65
CA THR A 9 -2.47 -9.83 -17.74
C THR A 9 -1.63 -10.87 -18.48
N GLU A 10 -2.12 -11.35 -19.62
CA GLU A 10 -1.45 -12.34 -20.49
C GLU A 10 -0.19 -11.75 -21.15
N GLN A 11 -0.21 -10.45 -21.44
CA GLN A 11 0.91 -9.75 -22.10
C GLN A 11 2.01 -9.31 -21.14
N VAL A 12 1.80 -9.39 -19.83
CA VAL A 12 2.80 -8.93 -18.83
C VAL A 12 4.15 -9.64 -19.01
N SER A 13 4.13 -10.95 -19.29
CA SER A 13 5.36 -11.73 -19.52
C SER A 13 6.14 -11.20 -20.71
N ASP A 14 5.46 -10.90 -21.81
CA ASP A 14 6.10 -10.43 -23.05
C ASP A 14 6.74 -9.04 -22.82
N VAL A 15 6.03 -8.14 -22.15
CA VAL A 15 6.58 -6.82 -21.78
C VAL A 15 7.81 -6.96 -20.88
N LEU A 16 7.81 -7.87 -19.93
CA LEU A 16 8.99 -8.13 -19.08
C LEU A 16 10.17 -8.68 -19.89
N GLN A 17 9.93 -9.46 -20.95
CA GLN A 17 10.98 -9.89 -21.86
C GLN A 17 11.50 -8.74 -22.75
N GLU A 18 10.61 -7.86 -23.23
CA GLU A 18 11.01 -6.69 -24.03
C GLU A 18 11.92 -5.74 -23.25
N ILE A 19 11.65 -5.49 -21.96
CA ILE A 19 12.50 -4.60 -21.16
C ILE A 19 13.89 -5.15 -20.86
N ARG A 20 14.13 -6.45 -21.06
CA ARG A 20 15.49 -7.03 -20.99
C ARG A 20 16.38 -6.51 -22.11
N GLN A 21 15.79 -6.09 -23.23
CA GLN A 21 16.52 -5.53 -24.37
C GLN A 21 17.17 -4.19 -24.03
N PRO A 22 18.25 -3.79 -24.73
CA PRO A 22 18.85 -2.47 -24.59
C PRO A 22 17.85 -1.34 -24.87
N GLY A 23 17.97 -0.24 -24.13
CA GLY A 23 17.17 0.98 -24.36
C GLY A 23 16.03 1.19 -23.37
N VAL A 24 15.59 0.17 -22.64
CA VAL A 24 14.60 0.32 -21.56
C VAL A 24 15.29 0.17 -20.22
N GLY A 25 15.14 1.17 -19.34
CA GLY A 25 15.77 1.19 -18.01
C GLY A 25 14.97 0.45 -16.94
N GLY A 26 13.66 0.33 -17.10
CA GLY A 26 12.76 -0.29 -16.12
C GLY A 26 11.31 0.05 -16.38
N LEU A 27 10.43 -0.36 -15.47
CA LEU A 27 8.98 -0.12 -15.54
C LEU A 27 8.44 0.43 -14.22
N SER A 28 7.42 1.29 -14.32
CA SER A 28 6.45 1.50 -13.25
C SER A 28 5.22 0.65 -13.54
N VAL A 29 4.74 -0.06 -12.52
CA VAL A 29 3.63 -1.01 -12.62
C VAL A 29 2.46 -0.54 -11.76
N THR A 30 1.27 -0.50 -12.35
CA THR A 30 0.03 -0.17 -11.65
C THR A 30 -0.97 -1.33 -11.68
N MET A 31 -2.18 -1.07 -11.20
CA MET A 31 -3.27 -2.07 -11.23
C MET A 31 -3.60 -2.52 -12.67
N PRO A 32 -3.96 -3.79 -12.86
CA PRO A 32 -4.05 -4.86 -11.84
C PRO A 32 -2.79 -5.72 -11.70
N HIS A 33 -1.65 -5.32 -12.28
CA HIS A 33 -0.52 -6.19 -12.62
C HIS A 33 0.54 -6.37 -11.52
N LYS A 34 0.46 -5.65 -10.39
CA LYS A 34 1.51 -5.64 -9.35
C LYS A 34 1.83 -7.04 -8.77
N GLU A 35 0.81 -7.88 -8.58
CA GLU A 35 0.99 -9.26 -8.07
C GLU A 35 1.54 -10.17 -9.18
N THR A 36 1.06 -10.04 -10.42
CA THR A 36 1.55 -10.81 -11.56
C THR A 36 3.03 -10.53 -11.80
N VAL A 37 3.43 -9.26 -11.82
CA VAL A 37 4.83 -8.87 -12.01
C VAL A 37 5.72 -9.39 -10.90
N ALA A 38 5.26 -9.40 -9.64
CA ALA A 38 6.02 -9.94 -8.52
C ALA A 38 6.38 -11.43 -8.70
N ASN A 39 5.52 -12.18 -9.39
CA ASN A 39 5.75 -13.60 -9.69
C ASN A 39 6.60 -13.87 -10.95
N LEU A 40 6.86 -12.84 -11.77
CA LEU A 40 7.51 -12.99 -13.07
C LEU A 40 8.89 -12.33 -13.17
N VAL A 41 9.25 -11.44 -12.25
CA VAL A 41 10.60 -10.88 -12.15
C VAL A 41 11.59 -11.91 -11.61
N ASP A 42 12.88 -11.71 -11.87
CA ASP A 42 13.91 -12.65 -11.45
C ASP A 42 14.16 -12.59 -9.93
N GLU A 43 14.11 -11.38 -9.37
CA GLU A 43 14.35 -11.11 -7.96
C GLU A 43 13.35 -10.08 -7.44
N THR A 44 13.04 -10.14 -6.16
CA THR A 44 12.27 -9.11 -5.45
C THR A 44 13.04 -8.58 -4.25
N THR A 45 12.85 -7.31 -3.94
CA THR A 45 13.34 -6.80 -2.66
C THR A 45 12.56 -7.43 -1.50
N PRO A 46 13.13 -7.53 -0.28
CA PRO A 46 12.43 -8.11 0.88
C PRO A 46 11.09 -7.44 1.18
N HIS A 47 10.98 -6.13 0.92
CA HIS A 47 9.72 -5.39 1.08
C HIS A 47 8.67 -5.80 0.04
N ALA A 48 9.06 -5.91 -1.24
CA ALA A 48 8.16 -6.34 -2.31
C ALA A 48 7.73 -7.82 -2.13
N GLU A 49 8.64 -8.68 -1.68
CA GLU A 49 8.37 -10.09 -1.37
C GLU A 49 7.32 -10.22 -0.26
N ARG A 50 7.48 -9.50 0.85
CA ARG A 50 6.50 -9.51 1.96
C ARG A 50 5.11 -9.04 1.53
N LEU A 51 5.03 -8.10 0.58
CA LEU A 51 3.77 -7.62 0.02
C LEU A 51 3.18 -8.57 -1.04
N GLY A 52 4.02 -9.37 -1.70
CA GLY A 52 3.65 -10.11 -2.88
C GLY A 52 3.27 -9.20 -4.06
N ALA A 53 3.83 -7.98 -4.12
CA ALA A 53 3.43 -6.99 -5.11
C ALA A 53 4.60 -6.07 -5.49
N VAL A 54 4.78 -5.84 -6.78
CA VAL A 54 5.81 -5.00 -7.39
C VAL A 54 5.15 -3.83 -8.09
N ASN A 55 5.57 -2.59 -7.80
CA ASN A 55 5.14 -1.39 -8.51
C ASN A 55 6.26 -0.74 -9.34
N CYS A 56 7.49 -1.23 -9.20
CA CYS A 56 8.64 -0.73 -9.94
C CYS A 56 9.58 -1.89 -10.26
N VAL A 57 10.00 -2.01 -11.52
CA VAL A 57 11.00 -2.99 -11.97
C VAL A 57 12.22 -2.23 -12.44
N SER A 58 13.37 -2.53 -11.87
CA SER A 58 14.67 -2.09 -12.36
C SER A 58 15.40 -3.21 -13.07
N LYS A 59 16.34 -2.84 -13.93
CA LYS A 59 17.21 -3.77 -14.63
C LYS A 59 18.65 -3.64 -14.14
N ASN A 60 19.24 -4.74 -13.71
CA ASN A 60 20.63 -4.82 -13.31
C ASN A 60 21.34 -5.90 -14.15
N GLY A 61 22.13 -5.46 -15.12
CA GLY A 61 22.77 -6.35 -16.09
C GLY A 61 21.78 -7.06 -17.02
N GLY A 62 21.13 -8.04 -16.75
CA GLY A 62 20.05 -8.74 -17.47
C GLY A 62 18.96 -9.20 -16.54
N THR A 63 19.19 -9.00 -15.22
CA THR A 63 18.29 -9.39 -14.14
C THR A 63 17.22 -8.31 -13.90
N LEU A 64 15.97 -8.71 -13.83
CA LEU A 64 14.85 -7.84 -13.47
C LEU A 64 14.62 -7.92 -11.96
N VAL A 65 14.75 -6.78 -11.28
CA VAL A 65 14.55 -6.68 -9.84
C VAL A 65 13.26 -5.91 -9.55
N GLY A 66 12.34 -6.57 -8.86
CA GLY A 66 11.04 -6.01 -8.46
C GLY A 66 11.11 -5.28 -7.13
N HIS A 67 10.60 -4.08 -7.11
CA HIS A 67 10.51 -3.21 -5.94
C HIS A 67 9.05 -2.86 -5.63
N ASN A 68 8.77 -2.50 -4.38
CA ASN A 68 7.57 -1.78 -4.03
C ASN A 68 7.94 -0.49 -3.30
N THR A 69 7.62 0.65 -3.91
CA THR A 69 7.96 1.99 -3.40
C THR A 69 6.75 2.72 -2.83
N ASP A 70 5.53 2.16 -2.96
CA ASP A 70 4.28 2.79 -2.50
C ASP A 70 4.34 3.09 -1.00
N GLY A 71 4.83 2.14 -0.21
CA GLY A 71 4.88 2.28 1.24
C GLY A 71 5.86 3.35 1.72
N LYS A 72 7.05 3.44 1.12
CA LYS A 72 8.00 4.52 1.43
C LYS A 72 7.47 5.88 1.02
N GLY A 73 6.76 5.94 -0.13
CA GLY A 73 6.09 7.15 -0.58
C GLY A 73 5.02 7.61 0.41
N PHE A 74 4.19 6.69 0.89
CA PHE A 74 3.16 6.94 1.88
C PHE A 74 3.73 7.51 3.20
N ILE A 75 4.75 6.88 3.78
CA ILE A 75 5.37 7.37 5.02
C ILE A 75 5.98 8.77 4.83
N LYS A 76 6.71 8.99 3.73
CA LYS A 76 7.29 10.30 3.43
C LYS A 76 6.22 11.38 3.23
N ALA A 77 5.07 11.05 2.63
CA ALA A 77 3.97 11.99 2.47
C ALA A 77 3.39 12.42 3.82
N ILE A 78 3.16 11.47 4.75
CA ILE A 78 2.72 11.81 6.11
C ILE A 78 3.75 12.72 6.81
N GLU A 79 5.01 12.36 6.77
CA GLU A 79 6.08 13.15 7.39
C GLU A 79 6.16 14.58 6.83
N ALA A 80 6.04 14.73 5.51
CA ALA A 80 6.12 16.03 4.85
C ALA A 80 4.93 16.94 5.16
N GLU A 81 3.73 16.39 5.23
CA GLU A 81 2.50 17.16 5.43
C GLU A 81 2.23 17.48 6.91
N THR A 82 2.70 16.64 7.82
CA THR A 82 2.39 16.77 9.25
C THR A 82 3.59 17.18 10.11
N ASN A 83 4.81 17.17 9.56
CA ASN A 83 6.08 17.25 10.30
C ASN A 83 6.21 16.18 11.40
N GLU A 84 5.37 15.16 11.35
CA GLU A 84 5.35 14.04 12.29
C GLU A 84 5.38 12.74 11.50
N GLY A 85 6.09 11.75 11.99
CA GLY A 85 6.13 10.44 11.38
C GLY A 85 5.15 9.47 12.05
N ALA A 86 5.15 8.23 11.59
CA ALA A 86 4.36 7.15 12.20
C ALA A 86 4.98 6.58 13.48
N LYS A 87 6.23 6.95 13.80
CA LYS A 87 6.97 6.39 14.94
C LYS A 87 6.26 6.67 16.27
N GLY A 88 5.98 5.61 17.01
CA GLY A 88 5.32 5.69 18.32
C GLY A 88 3.82 5.96 18.27
N LYS A 89 3.24 6.21 17.08
CA LYS A 89 1.81 6.48 16.91
C LYS A 89 0.98 5.19 16.82
N SER A 90 -0.24 5.26 17.32
CA SER A 90 -1.29 4.26 17.10
C SER A 90 -2.06 4.59 15.82
N CYS A 91 -2.27 3.59 14.96
CA CYS A 91 -2.84 3.79 13.63
C CYS A 91 -4.03 2.87 13.36
N LEU A 92 -5.11 3.40 12.79
CA LEU A 92 -6.24 2.64 12.27
C LEU A 92 -6.24 2.67 10.75
N VAL A 93 -6.09 1.51 10.13
CA VAL A 93 -6.18 1.33 8.68
C VAL A 93 -7.55 0.76 8.33
N ILE A 94 -8.34 1.51 7.58
CA ILE A 94 -9.66 1.13 7.11
C ILE A 94 -9.52 0.50 5.73
N GLY A 95 -9.83 -0.79 5.61
CA GLY A 95 -9.61 -1.60 4.42
C GLY A 95 -8.64 -2.75 4.67
N ALA A 96 -8.64 -3.76 3.78
CA ALA A 96 -7.72 -4.90 3.82
C ALA A 96 -7.32 -5.36 2.40
N GLY A 97 -7.37 -4.44 1.43
CA GLY A 97 -6.91 -4.64 0.05
C GLY A 97 -5.40 -4.41 -0.11
N GLY A 98 -4.95 -4.30 -1.35
CA GLY A 98 -3.54 -4.07 -1.68
C GLY A 98 -2.95 -2.84 -0.99
N ALA A 99 -3.63 -1.68 -1.06
CA ALA A 99 -3.20 -0.44 -0.42
C ALA A 99 -3.09 -0.61 1.11
N ALA A 100 -4.09 -1.21 1.76
CA ALA A 100 -4.07 -1.44 3.20
C ALA A 100 -2.91 -2.34 3.65
N LYS A 101 -2.55 -3.35 2.85
CA LYS A 101 -1.38 -4.22 3.10
C LYS A 101 -0.07 -3.43 3.07
N VAL A 102 0.10 -2.59 2.04
CA VAL A 102 1.27 -1.69 1.90
C VAL A 102 1.37 -0.76 3.10
N VAL A 103 0.26 -0.11 3.46
CA VAL A 103 0.20 0.81 4.59
C VAL A 103 0.53 0.10 5.90
N ALA A 104 -0.10 -1.04 6.19
CA ALA A 104 0.15 -1.79 7.42
C ALA A 104 1.62 -2.20 7.57
N LEU A 105 2.23 -2.74 6.49
CA LEU A 105 3.65 -3.07 6.47
C LEU A 105 4.52 -1.85 6.76
N SER A 106 4.25 -0.75 6.07
CA SER A 106 5.08 0.47 6.15
C SER A 106 4.97 1.16 7.51
N LEU A 107 3.78 1.18 8.12
CA LEU A 107 3.60 1.69 9.48
C LEU A 107 4.37 0.86 10.50
N GLY A 108 4.33 -0.46 10.39
CA GLY A 108 5.11 -1.35 11.25
C GLY A 108 6.62 -1.12 11.11
N GLU A 109 7.12 -0.99 9.88
CA GLU A 109 8.54 -0.70 9.60
C GLU A 109 8.95 0.71 10.03
N ALA A 110 8.04 1.69 9.98
CA ALA A 110 8.28 3.06 10.46
C ALA A 110 8.23 3.19 11.99
N GLY A 111 7.94 2.10 12.72
CA GLY A 111 7.96 2.08 14.17
C GLY A 111 6.67 2.60 14.83
N ALA A 112 5.52 2.44 14.18
CA ALA A 112 4.23 2.66 14.84
C ALA A 112 4.13 1.82 16.12
N SER A 113 3.46 2.34 17.15
CA SER A 113 3.25 1.61 18.41
C SER A 113 2.17 0.54 18.27
N GLU A 114 1.17 0.79 17.43
CA GLU A 114 0.08 -0.13 17.13
C GLU A 114 -0.46 0.12 15.72
N VAL A 115 -0.80 -0.95 15.00
CA VAL A 115 -1.46 -0.89 13.68
C VAL A 115 -2.71 -1.76 13.70
N ILE A 116 -3.86 -1.11 13.76
CA ILE A 116 -5.17 -1.75 13.75
C ILE A 116 -5.68 -1.78 12.32
N VAL A 117 -6.03 -2.96 11.82
CA VAL A 117 -6.65 -3.08 10.50
C VAL A 117 -8.10 -3.50 10.64
N SER A 118 -9.00 -2.71 10.07
CA SER A 118 -10.44 -2.94 10.10
C SER A 118 -11.03 -3.06 8.69
N SER A 119 -11.78 -4.11 8.43
CA SER A 119 -12.54 -4.27 7.19
C SER A 119 -13.75 -5.19 7.41
N ARG A 120 -14.65 -5.24 6.43
CA ARG A 120 -15.82 -6.14 6.43
C ARG A 120 -15.46 -7.63 6.50
N ASN A 121 -14.23 -8.00 6.17
CA ASN A 121 -13.75 -9.37 6.20
C ASN A 121 -12.64 -9.53 7.24
N ALA A 122 -12.97 -10.13 8.37
CA ALA A 122 -12.06 -10.30 9.50
C ALA A 122 -10.79 -11.11 9.15
N SER A 123 -10.89 -12.13 8.28
CA SER A 123 -9.73 -12.91 7.85
C SER A 123 -8.76 -12.07 7.01
N LYS A 124 -9.27 -11.22 6.10
CA LYS A 124 -8.45 -10.29 5.33
C LYS A 124 -7.82 -9.23 6.23
N SER A 125 -8.57 -8.69 7.20
CA SER A 125 -8.02 -7.75 8.20
C SER A 125 -6.87 -8.35 8.97
N LYS A 126 -7.02 -9.58 9.46
CA LYS A 126 -5.96 -10.29 10.19
C LYS A 126 -4.71 -10.50 9.33
N LYS A 127 -4.88 -10.90 8.06
CA LYS A 127 -3.76 -11.06 7.11
C LYS A 127 -3.04 -9.73 6.82
N ALA A 128 -3.79 -8.64 6.62
CA ALA A 128 -3.18 -7.34 6.38
C ALA A 128 -2.45 -6.82 7.63
N ALA A 129 -3.06 -6.95 8.80
CA ALA A 129 -2.46 -6.54 10.07
C ALA A 129 -1.16 -7.29 10.38
N SER A 130 -1.07 -8.59 10.07
CA SER A 130 0.14 -9.37 10.33
C SER A 130 1.38 -8.85 9.59
N LEU A 131 1.22 -8.08 8.52
CA LEU A 131 2.32 -7.44 7.82
C LEU A 131 3.04 -6.37 8.68
N ALA A 132 2.32 -5.73 9.61
CA ALA A 132 2.92 -4.80 10.56
C ALA A 132 3.74 -5.49 11.68
N GLY A 133 3.86 -6.82 11.64
CA GLY A 133 4.61 -7.59 12.63
C GLY A 133 3.91 -7.62 13.99
N LYS A 134 4.70 -7.45 15.06
CA LYS A 134 4.19 -7.57 16.45
C LYS A 134 3.22 -6.47 16.84
N VAL A 135 3.24 -5.33 16.17
CA VAL A 135 2.36 -4.18 16.46
C VAL A 135 1.04 -4.24 15.69
N GLY A 136 0.89 -5.20 14.78
CA GLY A 136 -0.30 -5.35 13.94
C GLY A 136 -1.36 -6.25 14.54
N ARG A 137 -2.61 -5.77 14.56
CA ARG A 137 -3.79 -6.57 14.90
C ARG A 137 -5.02 -6.19 14.08
N SER A 138 -5.96 -7.10 13.95
CA SER A 138 -7.29 -6.74 13.45
C SER A 138 -8.12 -6.10 14.56
N GLY A 139 -8.99 -5.15 14.19
CA GLY A 139 -9.84 -4.47 15.14
C GLY A 139 -11.11 -3.88 14.51
N SER A 140 -11.80 -3.03 15.26
CA SER A 140 -13.06 -2.41 14.89
C SER A 140 -12.87 -0.94 14.53
N LEU A 141 -13.77 -0.40 13.70
CA LEU A 141 -13.88 1.05 13.45
C LEU A 141 -14.23 1.83 14.74
N LEU A 142 -14.82 1.19 15.75
CA LEU A 142 -15.11 1.81 17.03
C LEU A 142 -13.86 2.22 17.84
N GLU A 143 -12.69 1.78 17.38
CA GLU A 143 -11.42 2.17 18.00
C GLU A 143 -10.85 3.49 17.43
N ALA A 144 -11.55 4.09 16.46
CA ALA A 144 -11.11 5.32 15.79
C ALA A 144 -10.81 6.47 16.76
N GLU A 145 -11.63 6.65 17.80
CA GLU A 145 -11.44 7.71 18.81
C GLU A 145 -10.16 7.55 19.66
N LYS A 146 -9.49 6.38 19.59
CA LYS A 146 -8.37 6.03 20.48
C LYS A 146 -7.02 6.03 19.77
N VAL A 147 -7.00 6.31 18.48
CA VAL A 147 -5.78 6.27 17.67
C VAL A 147 -5.31 7.66 17.27
N ASP A 148 -4.01 7.79 17.00
CA ASP A 148 -3.41 9.04 16.55
C ASP A 148 -3.61 9.29 15.05
N VAL A 149 -3.65 8.20 14.26
CA VAL A 149 -3.71 8.28 12.80
C VAL A 149 -4.82 7.38 12.25
N ILE A 150 -5.67 7.93 11.38
CA ILE A 150 -6.72 7.19 10.68
C ILE A 150 -6.40 7.20 9.19
N ILE A 151 -6.36 6.04 8.55
CA ILE A 151 -6.04 5.90 7.13
C ILE A 151 -7.17 5.20 6.40
N ASN A 152 -7.81 5.89 5.44
CA ASN A 152 -8.75 5.25 4.51
C ASN A 152 -7.96 4.61 3.36
N ALA A 153 -7.95 3.29 3.32
CA ALA A 153 -7.39 2.47 2.25
C ALA A 153 -8.49 1.68 1.52
N THR A 154 -9.69 2.27 1.42
CA THR A 154 -10.85 1.71 0.70
C THR A 154 -11.21 2.59 -0.49
N PRO A 155 -12.00 2.09 -1.46
CA PRO A 155 -12.55 2.92 -2.53
C PRO A 155 -13.70 3.85 -2.10
N ILE A 156 -14.05 3.90 -0.82
CA ILE A 156 -15.10 4.80 -0.31
C ILE A 156 -14.59 6.24 -0.40
N GLY A 157 -15.34 7.12 -1.05
CA GLY A 157 -14.93 8.51 -1.34
C GLY A 157 -14.28 8.69 -2.72
N MET A 158 -13.79 7.61 -3.36
CA MET A 158 -13.11 7.68 -4.64
C MET A 158 -14.06 8.03 -5.79
N ARG A 159 -13.65 8.94 -6.67
CA ARG A 159 -14.42 9.33 -7.87
C ARG A 159 -14.60 8.16 -8.83
N GLY A 160 -15.79 8.06 -9.45
CA GLY A 160 -16.11 7.02 -10.43
C GLY A 160 -16.49 5.68 -9.84
N THR A 161 -16.66 5.58 -8.51
CA THR A 161 -17.04 4.34 -7.82
C THR A 161 -18.51 4.28 -7.40
N GLY A 162 -19.25 5.41 -7.51
CA GLY A 162 -20.61 5.57 -6.98
C GLY A 162 -20.66 5.79 -5.46
N ASN A 163 -19.51 5.89 -4.83
CA ASN A 163 -19.38 6.05 -3.38
C ASN A 163 -18.72 7.39 -2.97
N GLU A 164 -18.72 8.38 -3.88
CA GLU A 164 -17.97 9.65 -3.74
C GLU A 164 -18.43 10.50 -2.55
N LYS A 165 -19.69 10.32 -2.14
CA LYS A 165 -20.30 11.08 -1.02
C LYS A 165 -20.30 10.30 0.30
N LEU A 166 -19.82 9.06 0.28
CA LEU A 166 -19.76 8.24 1.48
C LEU A 166 -18.46 8.50 2.23
N LEU A 167 -18.53 8.42 3.53
CA LEU A 167 -17.37 8.42 4.42
C LEU A 167 -17.13 7.01 4.94
N PRO A 168 -15.86 6.56 5.03
CA PRO A 168 -15.53 5.25 5.58
C PRO A 168 -15.77 5.19 7.10
N LEU A 169 -15.84 6.35 7.74
CA LEU A 169 -16.06 6.55 9.17
C LEU A 169 -16.89 7.81 9.38
N PRO A 170 -17.87 7.84 10.31
CA PRO A 170 -18.60 9.06 10.67
C PRO A 170 -17.63 10.14 11.19
N ALA A 171 -17.90 11.41 10.83
CA ALA A 171 -17.03 12.51 11.25
C ALA A 171 -16.94 12.64 12.78
N GLU A 172 -18.01 12.29 13.47
CA GLU A 172 -18.12 12.33 14.93
C GLU A 172 -17.23 11.31 15.64
N ALA A 173 -16.74 10.29 14.91
CA ALA A 173 -15.80 9.30 15.42
C ALA A 173 -14.34 9.76 15.33
N MET A 174 -14.10 10.99 14.90
CA MET A 174 -12.79 11.61 14.78
C MET A 174 -12.68 12.83 15.68
N HIS A 175 -11.47 13.17 16.10
CA HIS A 175 -11.20 14.39 16.88
C HIS A 175 -10.07 15.22 16.27
N LYS A 176 -9.99 16.51 16.67
CA LYS A 176 -9.14 17.52 16.03
C LYS A 176 -7.64 17.25 16.07
N ASP A 177 -7.18 16.41 16.99
CA ASP A 177 -5.74 16.12 17.17
C ASP A 177 -5.27 14.88 16.38
N GLN A 178 -6.16 14.27 15.59
CA GLN A 178 -5.83 13.12 14.76
C GLN A 178 -5.32 13.52 13.38
N ILE A 179 -4.41 12.72 12.85
CA ILE A 179 -4.02 12.77 11.45
C ILE A 179 -4.97 11.87 10.67
N VAL A 180 -5.63 12.42 9.65
CA VAL A 180 -6.53 11.66 8.77
C VAL A 180 -5.94 11.65 7.37
N VAL A 181 -5.79 10.46 6.80
CA VAL A 181 -5.20 10.23 5.48
C VAL A 181 -6.20 9.49 4.60
N ASP A 182 -6.41 9.97 3.38
CA ASP A 182 -7.22 9.33 2.33
C ASP A 182 -6.30 8.93 1.15
N LEU A 183 -6.42 7.69 0.63
CA LEU A 183 -5.53 7.11 -0.39
C LEU A 183 -6.21 6.98 -1.75
#